data_8920aac9360c086596db2e76f35d437d
#
_entry.id   8920aac9360c086596db2e76f35d437d
#
_cell.length_a   1.000
_cell.length_b   1.000
_cell.length_c   1.000
_cell.angle_alpha   90.00
_cell.angle_beta   90.00
_cell.angle_gamma   90.00
#
_symmetry.space_group_name_H-M   'P 1'
#
loop_
_entity.id
_entity.type
_entity.pdbx_description
1 polymer ?
#
loop_
_entity_poly.entity_id
_entity_poly.type
_entity_poly.pdbx_seq_one_letter_code
_entity_poly.pdbx_strand_id
1 'polypeptide(L)'
;TRILSSAASDVYKRQIFAGASNQMRVSREEIFGPMASVIKVADYDEALAVANDTEFGLSSGICTTSLKLATDFRRNAKAGMVMVNLPTAGVDYHVPFGGRKGSSYGPREQGSYAREFYTTVKTSYIAP
;
A
#
# COMPACT_ATOMS: atom_id res chain seq x y z
N THR A 1 -10.89 17.14 -14.83
CA THR A 1 -10.40 16.84 -13.47
C THR A 1 -10.54 18.07 -12.60
N ARG A 2 -11.24 17.98 -11.48
CA ARG A 2 -11.46 19.11 -10.58
C ARG A 2 -10.39 19.06 -9.48
N ILE A 3 -9.62 20.14 -9.34
CA ILE A 3 -8.62 20.30 -8.29
C ILE A 3 -9.27 21.05 -7.13
N LEU A 4 -9.31 20.45 -5.95
CA LEU A 4 -9.74 21.09 -4.72
C LEU A 4 -8.49 21.45 -3.91
N SER A 5 -8.19 22.75 -3.77
CA SER A 5 -7.04 23.22 -2.99
C SER A 5 -7.49 23.98 -1.77
N SER A 6 -6.88 23.74 -0.62
CA SER A 6 -6.98 24.61 0.55
C SER A 6 -5.75 25.51 0.63
N ALA A 7 -5.99 26.80 0.84
CA ALA A 7 -4.95 27.82 0.91
C ALA A 7 -4.27 27.84 2.27
N ALA A 8 -3.32 26.95 2.53
CA ALA A 8 -2.48 27.10 3.71
C ALA A 8 -1.15 26.35 3.53
N SER A 9 -0.22 27.01 3.03
CA SER A 9 1.24 26.97 3.12
C SER A 9 1.88 27.16 1.73
N ASP A 10 2.87 27.99 1.69
CA ASP A 10 3.49 28.51 0.48
C ASP A 10 4.33 27.51 -0.33
N VAL A 11 4.58 26.31 0.18
CA VAL A 11 5.52 25.40 -0.49
C VAL A 11 4.82 24.17 -1.06
N TYR A 12 3.81 23.60 -0.40
CA TYR A 12 3.09 22.42 -0.87
C TYR A 12 1.59 22.54 -0.61
N LYS A 13 0.83 22.90 -1.61
CA LYS A 13 -0.65 22.88 -1.51
C LYS A 13 -1.12 21.43 -1.52
N ARG A 14 -1.90 21.05 -0.50
CA ARG A 14 -2.62 19.77 -0.50
C ARG A 14 -3.61 19.73 -1.66
N GLN A 15 -3.62 18.66 -2.44
CA GLN A 15 -4.46 18.52 -3.62
C GLN A 15 -5.21 17.19 -3.62
N ILE A 16 -6.47 17.24 -4.05
CA ILE A 16 -7.27 16.05 -4.30
C ILE A 16 -7.70 16.08 -5.76
N PHE A 17 -7.29 15.07 -6.53
CA PHE A 17 -7.67 14.88 -7.91
C PHE A 17 -8.96 14.05 -7.96
N ALA A 18 -10.13 14.72 -7.97
CA ALA A 18 -11.41 14.06 -8.09
C ALA A 18 -11.70 13.67 -9.55
N GLY A 19 -12.32 12.53 -9.77
CA GLY A 19 -12.60 12.00 -11.11
C GLY A 19 -11.35 11.54 -11.85
N ALA A 20 -10.33 11.11 -11.10
CA ALA A 20 -9.17 10.47 -11.68
C ALA A 20 -9.54 9.10 -12.26
N SER A 21 -8.72 8.63 -13.20
CA SER A 21 -8.74 7.24 -13.65
C SER A 21 -7.44 6.55 -13.33
N ASN A 22 -7.46 5.22 -13.29
CA ASN A 22 -6.27 4.43 -13.02
C ASN A 22 -5.21 4.52 -14.14
N GLN A 23 -5.54 5.11 -15.29
CA GLN A 23 -4.62 5.30 -16.42
C GLN A 23 -3.86 6.64 -16.37
N MET A 24 -4.24 7.55 -15.48
CA MET A 24 -3.56 8.84 -15.35
C MET A 24 -2.21 8.68 -14.66
N ARG A 25 -1.21 9.45 -15.08
CA ARG A 25 0.14 9.46 -14.47
C ARG A 25 0.08 9.67 -12.96
N VAL A 26 -0.79 10.58 -12.50
CA VAL A 26 -1.00 10.87 -11.07
C VAL A 26 -1.51 9.68 -10.25
N SER A 27 -2.09 8.67 -10.90
CA SER A 27 -2.54 7.43 -10.27
C SER A 27 -1.55 6.27 -10.44
N ARG A 28 -0.60 6.39 -11.37
CA ARG A 28 0.38 5.35 -11.69
C ARG A 28 1.75 5.62 -11.09
N GLU A 29 2.16 6.88 -11.02
CA GLU A 29 3.48 7.26 -10.53
C GLU A 29 3.44 7.59 -9.04
N GLU A 30 4.52 7.31 -8.34
CA GLU A 30 4.70 7.68 -6.95
C GLU A 30 5.20 9.14 -6.89
N ILE A 31 4.30 10.08 -6.62
CA ILE A 31 4.58 11.51 -6.72
C ILE A 31 5.34 12.08 -5.51
N PHE A 32 5.30 11.41 -4.35
CA PHE A 32 5.92 11.87 -3.09
C PHE A 32 5.52 13.29 -2.67
N GLY A 33 4.23 13.62 -2.79
CA GLY A 33 3.69 14.94 -2.48
C GLY A 33 2.37 14.88 -1.71
N PRO A 34 1.90 16.01 -1.15
CA PRO A 34 0.65 16.08 -0.37
C PRO A 34 -0.58 16.04 -1.29
N MET A 35 -0.77 14.95 -1.99
CA MET A 35 -1.82 14.78 -2.97
C MET A 35 -2.48 13.40 -2.87
N ALA A 36 -3.73 13.31 -3.32
CA ALA A 36 -4.46 12.06 -3.45
C ALA A 36 -5.31 12.05 -4.71
N SER A 37 -5.45 10.88 -5.33
CA SER A 37 -6.37 10.63 -6.44
C SER A 37 -7.61 9.92 -5.93
N VAL A 38 -8.78 10.36 -6.39
CA VAL A 38 -10.07 9.73 -6.08
C VAL A 38 -10.64 9.16 -7.39
N ILE A 39 -10.74 7.85 -7.46
CA ILE A 39 -11.27 7.11 -8.59
C ILE A 39 -12.64 6.58 -8.18
N LYS A 40 -13.68 6.97 -8.93
CA LYS A 40 -15.03 6.47 -8.71
C LYS A 40 -15.15 5.10 -9.36
N VAL A 41 -15.72 4.16 -8.64
CA VAL A 41 -15.99 2.78 -9.09
C VAL A 41 -17.47 2.44 -8.91
N ALA A 42 -17.97 1.43 -9.61
CA ALA A 42 -19.36 1.03 -9.56
C ALA A 42 -19.65 0.15 -8.34
N ASP A 43 -18.73 -0.74 -7.98
CA ASP A 43 -18.92 -1.73 -6.93
C ASP A 43 -17.59 -2.14 -6.28
N TYR A 44 -17.68 -3.13 -5.38
CA TYR A 44 -16.54 -3.67 -4.66
C TYR A 44 -15.55 -4.41 -5.58
N ASP A 45 -16.05 -5.15 -6.55
CA ASP A 45 -15.19 -5.96 -7.42
C ASP A 45 -14.33 -5.05 -8.31
N GLU A 46 -14.91 -3.98 -8.83
CA GLU A 46 -14.17 -2.95 -9.55
C GLU A 46 -13.18 -2.22 -8.61
N ALA A 47 -13.60 -1.90 -7.37
CA ALA A 47 -12.70 -1.26 -6.39
C ALA A 47 -11.46 -2.12 -6.12
N LEU A 48 -11.65 -3.42 -5.91
CA LEU A 48 -10.55 -4.36 -5.68
C LEU A 48 -9.65 -4.51 -6.92
N ALA A 49 -10.25 -4.56 -8.10
CA ALA A 49 -9.52 -4.63 -9.35
C ALA A 49 -8.63 -3.39 -9.56
N VAL A 50 -9.19 -2.20 -9.38
CA VAL A 50 -8.47 -0.92 -9.49
C VAL A 50 -7.36 -0.82 -8.43
N ALA A 51 -7.65 -1.16 -7.18
CA ALA A 51 -6.66 -1.16 -6.10
C ALA A 51 -5.48 -2.12 -6.36
N ASN A 52 -5.74 -3.21 -7.05
CA ASN A 52 -4.73 -4.20 -7.42
C ASN A 52 -3.99 -3.89 -8.73
N ASP A 53 -4.53 -3.01 -9.58
CA ASP A 53 -3.94 -2.63 -10.87
C ASP A 53 -2.93 -1.49 -10.69
N THR A 54 -1.81 -1.79 -10.05
CA THR A 54 -0.65 -0.93 -9.86
C THR A 54 0.61 -1.78 -9.76
N GLU A 55 1.76 -1.24 -10.08
CA GLU A 55 3.06 -1.88 -9.85
C GLU A 55 3.50 -1.84 -8.38
N PHE A 56 2.87 -1.01 -7.56
CA PHE A 56 3.14 -0.89 -6.14
C PHE A 56 2.24 -1.81 -5.30
N GLY A 57 2.66 -2.09 -4.08
CA GLY A 57 1.93 -2.96 -3.18
C GLY A 57 2.43 -2.93 -1.75
N LEU A 58 2.76 -1.74 -1.20
CA LEU A 58 3.20 -1.62 0.19
C LEU A 58 2.04 -1.85 1.15
N SER A 59 1.05 -0.96 1.10
CA SER A 59 -0.12 -1.04 1.96
C SER A 59 -1.41 -0.78 1.18
N SER A 60 -2.50 -1.35 1.66
CA SER A 60 -3.84 -1.13 1.14
C SER A 60 -4.86 -1.24 2.27
N GLY A 61 -5.99 -0.55 2.16
CA GLY A 61 -7.02 -0.56 3.19
C GLY A 61 -8.43 -0.53 2.64
N ILE A 62 -9.36 -1.04 3.43
CA ILE A 62 -10.79 -0.98 3.18
C ILE A 62 -11.53 -0.41 4.40
N CYS A 63 -12.49 0.47 4.16
CA CYS A 63 -13.45 0.92 5.16
C CYS A 63 -14.80 0.26 4.88
N THR A 64 -15.25 -0.63 5.77
CA THR A 64 -16.48 -1.38 5.57
C THR A 64 -17.04 -1.91 6.89
N THR A 65 -18.36 -2.03 6.99
CA THR A 65 -19.06 -2.75 8.08
C THR A 65 -19.35 -4.21 7.72
N SER A 66 -19.12 -4.60 6.46
CA SER A 66 -19.35 -5.97 5.99
C SER A 66 -18.17 -6.88 6.29
N LEU A 67 -18.37 -7.86 7.17
CA LEU A 67 -17.37 -8.88 7.47
C LEU A 67 -16.99 -9.70 6.22
N LYS A 68 -17.96 -9.93 5.31
CA LYS A 68 -17.70 -10.62 4.03
C LYS A 68 -16.70 -9.85 3.20
N LEU A 69 -16.92 -8.55 2.96
CA LEU A 69 -16.04 -7.72 2.15
C LEU A 69 -14.67 -7.52 2.83
N ALA A 70 -14.65 -7.34 4.15
CA ALA A 70 -13.40 -7.25 4.91
C ALA A 70 -12.54 -8.51 4.77
N THR A 71 -13.18 -9.68 4.85
CA THR A 71 -12.50 -10.99 4.72
C THR A 71 -12.01 -11.21 3.30
N ASP A 72 -12.82 -10.89 2.31
CA ASP A 72 -12.45 -11.02 0.90
C ASP A 72 -11.28 -10.08 0.55
N PHE A 73 -11.37 -8.82 0.95
CA PHE A 73 -10.31 -7.83 0.71
C PHE A 73 -8.97 -8.27 1.31
N ARG A 74 -8.96 -8.76 2.55
CA ARG A 74 -7.73 -9.26 3.19
C ARG A 74 -7.07 -10.38 2.43
N ARG A 75 -7.84 -11.23 1.75
CA ARG A 75 -7.33 -12.36 0.96
C ARG A 75 -6.85 -11.96 -0.41
N ASN A 76 -7.55 -11.03 -1.05
CA ASN A 76 -7.41 -10.72 -2.47
C ASN A 76 -6.67 -9.41 -2.77
N ALA A 77 -6.47 -8.52 -1.78
CA ALA A 77 -5.62 -7.34 -1.96
C ALA A 77 -4.15 -7.75 -2.16
N LYS A 78 -3.55 -7.24 -3.24
CA LYS A 78 -2.16 -7.55 -3.64
C LYS A 78 -1.14 -6.60 -2.98
N ALA A 79 -1.39 -6.20 -1.75
CA ALA A 79 -0.47 -5.44 -0.92
C ALA A 79 0.19 -6.32 0.14
N GLY A 80 1.31 -5.87 0.66
CA GLY A 80 2.03 -6.56 1.73
C GLY A 80 1.40 -6.38 3.10
N MET A 81 0.82 -5.20 3.32
CA MET A 81 0.09 -4.84 4.53
C MET A 81 -1.34 -4.46 4.16
N VAL A 82 -2.31 -5.05 4.84
CA VAL A 82 -3.74 -4.84 4.54
C VAL A 82 -4.47 -4.46 5.81
N MET A 83 -5.13 -3.31 5.77
CA MET A 83 -5.86 -2.73 6.89
C MET A 83 -7.37 -2.76 6.63
N VAL A 84 -8.14 -3.00 7.67
CA VAL A 84 -9.60 -2.91 7.65
C VAL A 84 -10.03 -1.90 8.71
N ASN A 85 -10.68 -0.82 8.29
CA ASN A 85 -11.13 0.27 9.16
C ASN A 85 -10.01 0.91 10.00
N LEU A 86 -8.78 0.83 9.51
CA LEU A 86 -7.59 1.41 10.12
C LEU A 86 -6.82 2.25 9.09
N PRO A 87 -6.05 3.25 9.51
CA PRO A 87 -5.13 3.96 8.63
C PRO A 87 -4.13 3.01 7.97
N THR A 88 -3.73 3.31 6.74
CA THR A 88 -2.70 2.56 6.01
C THR A 88 -1.28 2.96 6.38
N ALA A 89 -1.12 3.98 7.24
CA ALA A 89 0.15 4.42 7.79
C ALA A 89 0.25 4.03 9.28
N GLY A 90 1.49 3.85 9.76
CA GLY A 90 1.75 3.45 11.13
C GLY A 90 1.63 1.94 11.33
N VAL A 91 2.76 1.27 11.31
CA VAL A 91 2.85 -0.18 11.55
C VAL A 91 3.65 -0.40 12.83
N ASP A 92 3.15 -1.27 13.69
CA ASP A 92 3.83 -1.62 14.93
C ASP A 92 5.18 -2.30 14.64
N TYR A 93 6.20 -1.95 15.43
CA TYR A 93 7.57 -2.45 15.25
C TYR A 93 7.72 -3.97 15.42
N HIS A 94 6.77 -4.62 16.07
CA HIS A 94 6.81 -6.06 16.34
C HIS A 94 6.13 -6.93 15.29
N VAL A 95 5.52 -6.31 14.27
CA VAL A 95 4.90 -7.03 13.15
C VAL A 95 5.75 -6.95 11.89
N PRO A 96 5.67 -7.95 10.99
CA PRO A 96 6.43 -7.93 9.76
C PRO A 96 6.04 -6.74 8.87
N PHE A 97 7.00 -5.92 8.52
CA PHE A 97 6.82 -4.77 7.63
C PHE A 97 7.36 -5.10 6.23
N GLY A 98 6.61 -4.74 5.20
CA GLY A 98 7.06 -4.82 3.83
C GLY A 98 5.92 -4.98 2.83
N GLY A 99 6.22 -4.70 1.58
CA GLY A 99 5.30 -4.70 0.46
C GLY A 99 5.28 -5.99 -0.34
N ARG A 100 4.64 -5.90 -1.48
CA ARG A 100 4.67 -6.84 -2.60
C ARG A 100 4.98 -6.07 -3.88
N LYS A 101 5.12 -6.74 -4.98
CA LYS A 101 5.42 -6.17 -6.31
C LYS A 101 6.68 -5.28 -6.24
N GLY A 102 6.67 -4.09 -6.85
CA GLY A 102 7.77 -3.14 -6.85
C GLY A 102 8.03 -2.41 -5.52
N SER A 103 7.17 -2.59 -4.51
CA SER A 103 7.31 -1.90 -3.22
C SER A 103 8.22 -2.59 -2.21
N SER A 104 8.74 -3.77 -2.49
CA SER A 104 9.69 -4.47 -1.61
C SER A 104 10.62 -5.36 -2.38
N TYR A 105 11.82 -5.45 -1.87
CA TYR A 105 12.86 -6.36 -2.31
C TYR A 105 13.32 -7.23 -1.14
N GLY A 106 13.15 -8.56 -1.27
CA GLY A 106 13.59 -9.50 -0.26
C GLY A 106 12.60 -9.76 0.88
N PRO A 107 13.09 -10.26 2.02
CA PRO A 107 12.27 -10.65 3.16
C PRO A 107 11.65 -9.45 3.88
N ARG A 108 10.71 -9.75 4.78
CA ARG A 108 10.06 -8.72 5.61
C ARG A 108 11.03 -8.15 6.64
N GLU A 109 10.91 -6.85 6.85
CA GLU A 109 11.54 -6.14 7.96
C GLU A 109 10.70 -6.28 9.22
N GLN A 110 11.28 -6.01 10.37
CA GLN A 110 10.65 -5.95 11.68
C GLN A 110 10.11 -7.29 12.24
N GLY A 111 9.77 -7.28 13.51
CA GLY A 111 9.31 -8.48 14.21
C GLY A 111 10.30 -9.63 14.10
N SER A 112 9.79 -10.85 14.07
CA SER A 112 10.60 -12.06 13.95
C SER A 112 11.33 -12.20 12.61
N TYR A 113 10.86 -11.50 11.58
CA TYR A 113 11.44 -11.51 10.24
C TYR A 113 12.69 -10.64 10.10
N ALA A 114 12.93 -9.71 11.02
CA ALA A 114 14.12 -8.86 11.03
C ALA A 114 15.42 -9.70 11.00
N ARG A 115 15.41 -10.88 11.60
CA ARG A 115 16.55 -11.79 11.55
C ARG A 115 16.90 -12.20 10.12
N GLU A 116 15.93 -12.58 9.31
CA GLU A 116 16.16 -12.97 7.92
C GLU A 116 16.53 -11.77 7.06
N PHE A 117 15.97 -10.61 7.36
CA PHE A 117 16.25 -9.37 6.62
C PHE A 117 17.71 -8.88 6.82
N TYR A 118 18.22 -8.94 8.04
CA TYR A 118 19.53 -8.38 8.38
C TYR A 118 20.67 -9.40 8.40
N THR A 119 20.42 -10.68 8.08
CA THR A 119 21.44 -11.72 8.10
C THR A 119 21.47 -12.54 6.84
N THR A 120 22.59 -13.20 6.60
CA THR A 120 22.72 -14.19 5.53
C THR A 120 23.06 -15.55 6.13
N VAL A 121 22.58 -16.61 5.49
CA VAL A 121 22.91 -17.99 5.88
C VAL A 121 24.22 -18.41 5.22
N LYS A 122 25.16 -18.92 6.00
CA LYS A 122 26.38 -19.54 5.51
C LYS A 122 26.48 -20.96 6.08
N THR A 123 26.62 -21.94 5.21
CA THR A 123 26.85 -23.32 5.60
C THR A 123 28.34 -23.67 5.39
N SER A 124 28.96 -24.28 6.39
CA SER A 124 30.34 -24.75 6.29
C SER A 124 30.47 -26.19 6.80
N TYR A 125 31.30 -26.97 6.13
CA TYR A 125 31.68 -28.31 6.53
C TYR A 125 33.19 -28.31 6.79
N ILE A 126 33.59 -28.89 7.91
CA ILE A 126 35.01 -29.02 8.29
C ILE A 126 35.26 -30.51 8.55
N ALA A 127 36.16 -31.09 7.80
CA ALA A 127 36.67 -32.43 8.10
C ALA A 127 37.95 -32.33 8.95
N PRO A 128 38.20 -33.28 9.84
CA PRO A 128 39.43 -33.33 10.61
C PRO A 128 40.67 -33.65 9.75
#